data_e7bbce7c436252c3a3e404ced87860d4
#
_entry.id   e7bbce7c436252c3a3e404ced87860d4
#
_cell.length_a   1.000
_cell.length_b   1.000
_cell.length_c   1.000
_cell.angle_alpha   90.00
_cell.angle_beta   90.00
_cell.angle_gamma   90.00
#
_symmetry.space_group_name_H-M   'P 1'
#
loop_
_entity.id
_entity.type
_entity.pdbx_description
1 polymer ?
#
loop_
_entity_poly.entity_id
_entity_poly.type
_entity_poly.pdbx_seq_one_letter_code
_entity_poly.pdbx_strand_id
1 'polypeptide(L)'
;MSIPRLKSYLTMFAAVLMLGQVLSAQADEALPDFTTLVEQASPAVVNISTKQKLPDRVASGQMPDLEGLPPMFREFFERNMPQQPRSPRGDRQREAMSLGSGFIISSDGYVLTNNHVVADADEIIVRLSDRSELQAKLIGTDPRTDVALLKVEGKNLPTV
;
A
#
# COMPACT_ATOMS: atom_id res chain seq x y z
N MET A 1 -64.28 42.61 18.14
CA MET A 1 -63.04 42.62 18.96
C MET A 1 -61.93 41.99 18.17
N SER A 2 -61.15 42.75 17.43
CA SER A 2 -60.07 42.28 16.54
C SER A 2 -58.83 41.95 17.35
N ILE A 3 -58.32 40.73 17.25
CA ILE A 3 -57.17 40.25 17.97
C ILE A 3 -55.92 40.55 17.13
N PRO A 4 -55.33 41.77 17.16
CA PRO A 4 -54.15 42.12 16.34
C PRO A 4 -52.89 41.33 16.76
N ARG A 5 -52.85 40.86 17.99
CA ARG A 5 -51.69 40.11 18.55
C ARG A 5 -51.53 38.70 17.97
N LEU A 6 -52.68 38.04 17.61
CA LEU A 6 -52.63 36.69 17.03
C LEU A 6 -52.02 36.69 15.64
N LYS A 7 -52.26 37.71 14.81
CA LYS A 7 -51.67 37.85 13.47
C LYS A 7 -50.13 38.09 13.57
N SER A 8 -49.70 38.86 14.55
CA SER A 8 -48.27 39.14 14.79
C SER A 8 -47.49 37.88 15.23
N TYR A 9 -48.09 37.03 16.08
CA TYR A 9 -47.46 35.73 16.46
C TYR A 9 -47.43 34.76 15.30
N LEU A 10 -48.44 34.73 14.46
CA LEU A 10 -48.51 33.84 13.28
C LEU A 10 -47.45 34.24 12.25
N THR A 11 -47.21 35.54 12.02
CA THR A 11 -46.16 36.01 11.09
C THR A 11 -44.77 35.75 11.66
N MET A 12 -44.58 35.91 12.96
CA MET A 12 -43.31 35.63 13.62
C MET A 12 -42.96 34.11 13.59
N PHE A 13 -43.96 33.27 13.81
CA PHE A 13 -43.79 31.81 13.72
C PHE A 13 -43.50 31.35 12.29
N ALA A 14 -44.17 31.92 11.27
CA ALA A 14 -43.87 31.64 9.89
C ALA A 14 -42.47 32.10 9.46
N ALA A 15 -42.00 33.26 9.99
CA ALA A 15 -40.65 33.75 9.73
C ALA A 15 -39.54 32.80 10.34
N VAL A 16 -39.78 32.31 11.55
CA VAL A 16 -38.87 31.38 12.22
C VAL A 16 -38.82 30.02 11.47
N LEU A 17 -39.98 29.56 10.99
CA LEU A 17 -40.05 28.31 10.20
C LEU A 17 -39.35 28.44 8.83
N MET A 18 -39.44 29.61 8.20
CA MET A 18 -38.71 29.91 6.94
C MET A 18 -37.21 30.03 7.18
N LEU A 19 -36.77 30.60 8.31
CA LEU A 19 -35.34 30.71 8.64
C LEU A 19 -34.71 29.34 8.92
N GLY A 20 -35.46 28.38 9.48
CA GLY A 20 -35.01 27.01 9.74
C GLY A 20 -34.74 26.20 8.47
N GLN A 21 -35.40 26.53 7.37
CA GLN A 21 -35.22 25.82 6.07
C GLN A 21 -33.92 26.24 5.38
N VAL A 22 -33.40 27.45 5.64
CA VAL A 22 -32.18 27.94 4.98
C VAL A 22 -30.91 27.34 5.59
N LEU A 23 -30.94 26.91 6.86
CA LEU A 23 -29.79 26.29 7.55
C LEU A 23 -29.56 24.81 7.15
N SER A 24 -30.53 24.17 6.51
CA SER A 24 -30.40 22.75 6.12
C SER A 24 -29.76 22.54 4.75
N ALA A 25 -29.45 23.58 4.00
CA ALA A 25 -29.02 23.51 2.60
C ALA A 25 -27.50 23.54 2.38
N GLN A 26 -26.70 23.48 3.43
CA GLN A 26 -25.21 23.61 3.31
C GLN A 26 -24.41 22.38 3.75
N ALA A 27 -25.03 21.22 3.88
CA ALA A 27 -24.35 20.00 4.30
C ALA A 27 -24.07 19.01 3.15
N ASP A 28 -24.15 19.45 1.91
CA ASP A 28 -23.76 18.62 0.76
C ASP A 28 -22.42 19.12 0.19
N GLU A 29 -21.36 19.11 1.05
CA GLU A 29 -20.03 19.00 0.52
C GLU A 29 -19.91 17.59 -0.08
N ALA A 30 -20.32 17.45 -1.34
CA ALA A 30 -20.10 16.23 -2.10
C ALA A 30 -18.63 15.86 -1.97
N LEU A 31 -18.36 14.70 -1.40
CA LEU A 31 -17.00 14.15 -1.34
C LEU A 31 -16.40 14.21 -2.75
N PRO A 32 -15.14 14.58 -2.92
CA PRO A 32 -14.52 14.64 -4.23
C PRO A 32 -14.73 13.31 -4.96
N ASP A 33 -15.26 13.36 -6.17
CA ASP A 33 -15.40 12.17 -7.02
C ASP A 33 -14.03 11.84 -7.61
N PHE A 34 -13.40 10.80 -7.08
CA PHE A 34 -12.12 10.29 -7.57
C PHE A 34 -12.26 9.28 -8.70
N THR A 35 -13.46 8.95 -9.16
CA THR A 35 -13.72 7.90 -10.16
C THR A 35 -12.91 8.12 -11.42
N THR A 36 -12.98 9.33 -11.98
CA THR A 36 -12.25 9.69 -13.20
C THR A 36 -10.74 9.60 -13.01
N LEU A 37 -10.22 10.05 -11.85
CA LEU A 37 -8.80 9.97 -11.52
C LEU A 37 -8.33 8.51 -11.45
N VAL A 38 -9.11 7.65 -10.78
CA VAL A 38 -8.81 6.23 -10.65
C VAL A 38 -8.84 5.55 -12.02
N GLU A 39 -9.84 5.82 -12.84
CA GLU A 39 -9.93 5.25 -14.21
C GLU A 39 -8.71 5.62 -15.07
N GLN A 40 -8.24 6.85 -14.97
CA GLN A 40 -7.09 7.34 -15.75
C GLN A 40 -5.74 6.82 -15.20
N ALA A 41 -5.56 6.80 -13.89
CA ALA A 41 -4.29 6.46 -13.26
C ALA A 41 -4.09 4.94 -13.04
N SER A 42 -5.16 4.16 -12.85
CA SER A 42 -5.07 2.73 -12.55
C SER A 42 -4.24 1.90 -13.55
N PRO A 43 -4.28 2.16 -14.86
CA PRO A 43 -3.46 1.40 -15.78
C PRO A 43 -1.95 1.54 -15.54
N ALA A 44 -1.52 2.67 -14.99
CA ALA A 44 -0.13 2.97 -14.69
C ALA A 44 0.32 2.46 -13.31
N VAL A 45 -0.62 2.06 -12.45
CA VAL A 45 -0.30 1.50 -11.13
C VAL A 45 0.11 0.04 -11.29
N VAL A 46 1.23 -0.35 -10.67
CA VAL A 46 1.79 -1.68 -10.78
C VAL A 46 2.01 -2.32 -9.42
N ASN A 47 1.97 -3.64 -9.38
CA ASN A 47 2.42 -4.41 -8.23
C ASN A 47 3.89 -4.78 -8.42
N ILE A 48 4.65 -4.72 -7.33
CA ILE A 48 6.07 -5.06 -7.33
C ILE A 48 6.25 -6.24 -6.38
N SER A 49 6.86 -7.30 -6.88
CA SER A 49 7.31 -8.42 -6.08
C SER A 49 8.82 -8.57 -6.20
N THR A 50 9.46 -8.84 -5.08
CA THR A 50 10.90 -9.04 -5.02
C THR A 50 11.22 -10.39 -4.43
N LYS A 51 12.34 -10.96 -4.86
CA LYS A 51 12.92 -12.15 -4.27
C LYS A 51 14.31 -11.81 -3.74
N GLN A 52 14.60 -12.31 -2.57
CA GLN A 52 15.91 -12.21 -1.94
C GLN A 52 16.39 -13.62 -1.58
N LYS A 53 17.58 -13.97 -2.00
CA LYS A 53 18.23 -15.22 -1.59
C LYS A 53 18.75 -15.04 -0.18
N LEU A 54 18.20 -15.80 0.74
CA LEU A 54 18.71 -15.80 2.11
C LEU A 54 20.09 -16.46 2.14
N PRO A 55 21.07 -15.91 2.87
CA PRO A 55 22.37 -16.55 3.06
C PRO A 55 22.21 -17.96 3.63
N ASP A 56 23.03 -18.90 3.16
CA ASP A 56 23.00 -20.31 3.56
C ASP A 56 23.04 -20.53 5.09
N ARG A 57 23.59 -19.59 5.85
CA ARG A 57 23.61 -19.62 7.32
C ARG A 57 22.20 -19.55 7.93
N VAL A 58 21.26 -18.84 7.30
CA VAL A 58 19.85 -18.79 7.73
C VAL A 58 19.09 -20.01 7.17
N ALA A 59 19.48 -20.48 6.00
CA ALA A 59 18.90 -21.68 5.37
C ALA A 59 19.26 -22.98 6.13
N SER A 60 20.41 -23.05 6.80
CA SER A 60 20.86 -24.23 7.56
C SER A 60 20.13 -24.45 8.88
N GLY A 61 19.16 -23.61 9.23
CA GLY A 61 18.38 -23.75 10.47
C GLY A 61 19.23 -23.57 11.73
N GLN A 62 20.40 -22.96 11.59
CA GLN A 62 21.20 -22.55 12.72
C GLN A 62 20.46 -21.38 13.37
N MET A 63 19.70 -21.71 14.42
CA MET A 63 19.06 -20.71 15.27
C MET A 63 20.10 -19.65 15.64
N PRO A 64 19.71 -18.37 15.63
CA PRO A 64 20.54 -17.37 16.30
C PRO A 64 20.90 -17.91 17.68
N ASP A 65 22.16 -17.77 18.06
CA ASP A 65 22.65 -18.23 19.35
C ASP A 65 21.71 -17.73 20.47
N LEU A 66 20.88 -18.65 20.97
CA LEU A 66 19.90 -18.35 22.02
C LEU A 66 20.58 -18.10 23.36
N GLU A 67 21.92 -18.36 23.47
CA GLU A 67 22.66 -18.17 24.71
C GLU A 67 22.77 -16.70 25.13
N GLY A 68 22.67 -15.76 24.17
CA GLY A 68 22.67 -14.32 24.43
C GLY A 68 21.31 -13.70 24.75
N LEU A 69 20.20 -14.44 24.62
CA LEU A 69 18.86 -13.91 24.86
C LEU A 69 18.43 -14.04 26.33
N PRO A 70 17.71 -13.03 26.87
CA PRO A 70 17.09 -13.14 28.20
C PRO A 70 16.21 -14.40 28.33
N PRO A 71 16.18 -15.06 29.50
CA PRO A 71 15.51 -16.36 29.68
C PRO A 71 14.05 -16.39 29.24
N MET A 72 13.30 -15.29 29.41
CA MET A 72 11.90 -15.16 29.03
C MET A 72 11.68 -15.25 27.49
N PHE A 73 12.65 -14.79 26.71
CA PHE A 73 12.57 -14.89 25.24
C PHE A 73 12.90 -16.30 24.75
N ARG A 74 13.81 -16.99 25.44
CA ARG A 74 14.15 -18.38 25.13
C ARG A 74 12.93 -19.29 25.32
N GLU A 75 12.24 -19.17 26.46
CA GLU A 75 11.03 -19.96 26.77
C GLU A 75 9.88 -19.65 25.78
N PHE A 76 9.73 -18.39 25.34
CA PHE A 76 8.73 -18.01 24.33
C PHE A 76 9.02 -18.66 22.96
N PHE A 77 10.29 -18.69 22.52
CA PHE A 77 10.68 -19.32 21.27
C PHE A 77 10.56 -20.84 21.33
N GLU A 78 10.95 -21.48 22.42
CA GLU A 78 10.81 -22.94 22.60
C GLU A 78 9.35 -23.39 22.60
N ARG A 79 8.46 -22.55 23.13
CA ARG A 79 7.02 -22.89 23.27
C ARG A 79 6.21 -22.62 22.01
N ASN A 80 6.59 -21.62 21.21
CA ASN A 80 5.82 -21.17 20.04
C ASN A 80 6.41 -21.60 18.69
N MET A 81 7.62 -22.15 18.65
CA MET A 81 8.10 -22.75 17.40
C MET A 81 7.59 -24.18 17.27
N PRO A 82 6.78 -24.48 16.25
CA PRO A 82 6.45 -25.87 15.95
C PRO A 82 7.75 -26.61 15.65
N GLN A 83 8.01 -27.70 16.38
CA GLN A 83 9.04 -28.65 16.01
C GLN A 83 8.63 -29.27 14.68
N GLN A 84 8.97 -28.63 13.58
CA GLN A 84 8.77 -29.24 12.27
C GLN A 84 9.76 -30.41 12.14
N PRO A 85 9.26 -31.62 11.83
CA PRO A 85 10.13 -32.76 11.53
C PRO A 85 11.04 -32.36 10.37
N ARG A 86 12.34 -32.56 10.53
CA ARG A 86 13.34 -32.41 9.47
C ARG A 86 12.96 -33.35 8.33
N SER A 87 12.22 -32.87 7.35
CA SER A 87 12.06 -33.58 6.09
C SER A 87 13.35 -33.42 5.31
N PRO A 88 14.00 -34.51 4.91
CA PRO A 88 15.14 -34.47 4.01
C PRO A 88 14.61 -34.26 2.59
N ARG A 89 14.24 -33.07 2.26
CA ARG A 89 13.90 -32.67 0.88
C ARG A 89 14.74 -31.48 0.49
N GLY A 90 15.64 -31.78 -0.44
CA GLY A 90 16.43 -30.99 -1.34
C GLY A 90 16.42 -29.48 -1.20
N ASP A 91 17.58 -28.90 -1.39
CA ASP A 91 17.90 -27.48 -1.56
C ASP A 91 16.77 -26.62 -2.14
N ARG A 92 15.74 -26.35 -1.37
CA ARG A 92 14.87 -25.23 -1.61
C ARG A 92 15.52 -24.06 -0.91
N GLN A 93 16.35 -23.32 -1.64
CA GLN A 93 16.77 -22.01 -1.24
C GLN A 93 15.52 -21.28 -0.72
N ARG A 94 15.51 -20.95 0.56
CA ARG A 94 14.44 -20.15 1.14
C ARG A 94 14.59 -18.74 0.58
N GLU A 95 13.68 -18.39 -0.30
CA GLU A 95 13.57 -17.05 -0.85
C GLU A 95 12.68 -16.22 0.08
N ALA A 96 13.16 -15.07 0.52
CA ALA A 96 12.30 -14.07 1.11
C ALA A 96 11.63 -13.31 -0.04
N MET A 97 10.32 -13.11 0.06
CA MET A 97 9.54 -12.33 -0.90
C MET A 97 9.03 -11.07 -0.21
N SER A 98 9.20 -9.93 -0.86
CA SER A 98 8.54 -8.69 -0.47
C SER A 98 7.53 -8.31 -1.55
N LEU A 99 6.46 -7.64 -1.13
CA LEU A 99 5.40 -7.13 -2.00
C LEU A 99 5.22 -5.65 -1.76
N GLY A 100 5.06 -4.91 -2.85
CA GLY A 100 4.82 -3.47 -2.81
C GLY A 100 4.05 -3.00 -4.04
N SER A 101 3.91 -1.69 -4.16
CA SER A 101 3.28 -1.02 -5.29
C SER A 101 4.18 0.05 -5.85
N GLY A 102 3.94 0.43 -7.09
CA GLY A 102 4.62 1.51 -7.77
C GLY A 102 3.76 2.06 -8.89
N PHE A 103 4.30 3.00 -9.64
CA PHE A 103 3.62 3.56 -10.80
C PHE A 103 4.61 3.90 -11.91
N ILE A 104 4.16 3.73 -13.14
CA ILE A 104 4.94 3.99 -14.34
C ILE A 104 4.92 5.48 -14.59
N ILE A 105 6.10 6.11 -14.68
CA ILE A 105 6.27 7.55 -14.87
C ILE A 105 6.69 7.92 -16.30
N SER A 106 7.04 6.91 -17.13
CA SER A 106 7.39 7.14 -18.54
C SER A 106 7.04 5.95 -19.40
N SER A 107 6.63 6.21 -20.63
CA SER A 107 6.17 5.21 -21.59
C SER A 107 7.26 4.24 -22.06
N ASP A 108 8.52 4.56 -21.81
CA ASP A 108 9.68 3.70 -22.08
C ASP A 108 10.02 2.78 -20.90
N GLY A 109 9.29 2.87 -19.77
CA GLY A 109 9.34 1.89 -18.69
C GLY A 109 10.08 2.29 -17.42
N TYR A 110 10.15 3.58 -17.09
CA TYR A 110 10.57 3.97 -15.74
C TYR A 110 9.41 3.83 -14.75
N VAL A 111 9.70 3.19 -13.62
CA VAL A 111 8.73 2.90 -12.54
C VAL A 111 9.27 3.47 -11.25
N LEU A 112 8.42 4.20 -10.53
CA LEU A 112 8.73 4.74 -9.21
C LEU A 112 8.08 3.86 -8.14
N THR A 113 8.85 3.56 -7.08
CA THR A 113 8.40 2.79 -5.91
C THR A 113 9.14 3.22 -4.65
N ASN A 114 8.89 2.55 -3.54
CA ASN A 114 9.60 2.79 -2.29
C ASN A 114 10.92 2.01 -2.23
N ASN A 115 11.92 2.60 -1.61
CA ASN A 115 13.22 1.96 -1.42
C ASN A 115 13.11 0.67 -0.58
N HIS A 116 12.33 0.68 0.51
CA HIS A 116 12.17 -0.49 1.37
C HIS A 116 11.54 -1.71 0.65
N VAL A 117 10.81 -1.50 -0.47
CA VAL A 117 10.24 -2.60 -1.27
C VAL A 117 11.31 -3.35 -2.03
N VAL A 118 12.35 -2.65 -2.50
CA VAL A 118 13.39 -3.19 -3.38
C VAL A 118 14.75 -3.33 -2.72
N ALA A 119 14.88 -2.91 -1.47
CA ALA A 119 16.10 -3.05 -0.70
C ALA A 119 16.49 -4.54 -0.60
N ASP A 120 17.77 -4.83 -0.88
CA ASP A 120 18.34 -6.17 -0.83
C ASP A 120 17.69 -7.21 -1.78
N ALA A 121 16.93 -6.76 -2.79
CA ALA A 121 16.30 -7.64 -3.76
C ALA A 121 17.32 -8.17 -4.80
N ASP A 122 17.39 -9.48 -4.97
CA ASP A 122 18.14 -10.12 -6.07
C ASP A 122 17.36 -10.12 -7.38
N GLU A 123 16.03 -10.18 -7.29
CA GLU A 123 15.13 -10.16 -8.44
C GLU A 123 13.93 -9.26 -8.14
N ILE A 124 13.59 -8.42 -9.11
CA ILE A 124 12.45 -7.50 -9.03
C ILE A 124 11.52 -7.77 -10.22
N ILE A 125 10.26 -8.08 -9.94
CA ILE A 125 9.21 -8.31 -10.92
C ILE A 125 8.15 -7.22 -10.78
N VAL A 126 7.84 -6.55 -11.87
CA VAL A 126 6.76 -5.56 -11.97
C VAL A 126 5.60 -6.19 -12.71
N ARG A 127 4.44 -6.24 -12.05
CA ARG A 127 3.20 -6.78 -12.60
C ARG A 127 2.24 -5.65 -12.94
N LEU A 128 1.86 -5.57 -14.20
CA LEU A 128 0.97 -4.56 -14.74
C LEU A 128 -0.51 -4.88 -14.46
N SER A 129 -1.39 -3.94 -14.76
CA SER A 129 -2.85 -4.09 -14.61
C SER A 129 -3.45 -5.20 -15.48
N ASP A 130 -2.87 -5.48 -16.64
CA ASP A 130 -3.23 -6.58 -17.55
C ASP A 130 -2.69 -7.95 -17.09
N ARG A 131 -2.02 -8.00 -15.91
CA ARG A 131 -1.36 -9.17 -15.31
C ARG A 131 -0.08 -9.60 -16.01
N SER A 132 0.42 -8.87 -16.99
CA SER A 132 1.74 -9.14 -17.54
C SER A 132 2.82 -8.83 -16.50
N GLU A 133 3.90 -9.61 -16.52
CA GLU A 133 5.02 -9.51 -15.60
C GLU A 133 6.27 -9.14 -16.37
N LEU A 134 6.94 -8.09 -15.90
CA LEU A 134 8.15 -7.58 -16.48
C LEU A 134 9.27 -7.61 -15.44
N GLN A 135 10.43 -8.13 -15.83
CA GLN A 135 11.61 -8.05 -14.99
C GLN A 135 12.11 -6.60 -14.94
N ALA A 136 12.39 -6.11 -13.76
CA ALA A 136 12.86 -4.75 -13.55
C ALA A 136 14.33 -4.72 -13.12
N LYS A 137 15.02 -3.67 -13.56
CA LYS A 137 16.38 -3.32 -13.10
C LYS A 137 16.29 -2.14 -12.16
N LEU A 138 17.00 -2.21 -11.04
CA LEU A 138 17.15 -1.08 -10.12
C LEU A 138 18.10 -0.06 -10.75
N ILE A 139 17.62 1.17 -10.93
CA ILE A 139 18.40 2.29 -11.51
C ILE A 139 19.03 3.13 -10.41
N GLY A 140 18.27 3.38 -9.33
CA GLY A 140 18.76 4.14 -8.19
C GLY A 140 17.78 4.14 -7.04
N THR A 141 18.30 4.47 -5.86
CA THR A 141 17.52 4.56 -4.62
C THR A 141 17.94 5.77 -3.81
N ASP A 142 17.00 6.32 -3.04
CA ASP A 142 17.26 7.24 -1.94
C ASP A 142 16.62 6.68 -0.66
N PRO A 143 17.40 6.02 0.21
CA PRO A 143 16.89 5.48 1.47
C PRO A 143 16.35 6.56 2.42
N ARG A 144 16.82 7.80 2.31
CA ARG A 144 16.40 8.89 3.18
C ARG A 144 14.98 9.36 2.90
N THR A 145 14.59 9.38 1.63
CA THR A 145 13.23 9.74 1.18
C THR A 145 12.36 8.52 0.91
N ASP A 146 12.91 7.31 1.07
CA ASP A 146 12.28 6.04 0.77
C ASP A 146 11.78 5.94 -0.68
N VAL A 147 12.60 6.39 -1.65
CA VAL A 147 12.26 6.36 -3.08
C VAL A 147 13.23 5.45 -3.83
N ALA A 148 12.70 4.68 -4.76
CA ALA A 148 13.47 3.88 -5.70
C ALA A 148 12.96 4.06 -7.14
N LEU A 149 13.89 4.07 -8.10
CA LEU A 149 13.63 4.13 -9.53
C LEU A 149 14.01 2.80 -10.15
N LEU A 150 13.05 2.20 -10.86
CA LEU A 150 13.22 0.96 -11.60
C LEU A 150 13.11 1.22 -13.10
N LYS A 151 13.64 0.29 -13.89
CA LYS A 151 13.49 0.24 -15.34
C LYS A 151 13.00 -1.13 -15.76
N VAL A 152 11.87 -1.15 -16.46
CA VAL A 152 11.35 -2.34 -17.14
C VAL A 152 11.51 -2.19 -18.64
N GLU A 153 11.58 -3.30 -19.34
CA GLU A 153 11.61 -3.32 -20.81
C GLU A 153 10.18 -3.39 -21.33
N GLY A 154 9.71 -2.29 -21.92
CA GLY A 154 8.37 -2.17 -22.49
C GLY A 154 8.30 -0.97 -23.45
N LYS A 155 7.26 -0.93 -24.27
CA LYS A 155 6.98 0.18 -25.18
C LYS A 155 5.53 0.61 -25.02
N ASN A 156 5.30 1.92 -25.10
CA ASN A 156 3.95 2.49 -24.98
C ASN A 156 3.24 2.09 -23.69
N LEU A 157 3.98 1.99 -22.59
CA LEU A 157 3.42 1.69 -21.28
C LEU A 157 2.52 2.84 -20.80
N PRO A 158 1.40 2.55 -20.10
CA PRO A 158 0.57 3.59 -19.51
C PRO A 158 1.35 4.34 -18.44
N THR A 159 1.14 5.64 -18.35
CA THR A 159 1.81 6.51 -17.37
C THR A 159 0.80 7.30 -16.54
N VAL A 160 1.19 7.68 -15.32
CA VAL A 160 0.43 8.62 -14.51
C VAL A 160 0.63 10.06 -15.00
#